data_875825fb85cddb90facf686049f6359f
#
_entry.id   875825fb85cddb90facf686049f6359f
#
_cell.length_a   1.000
_cell.length_b   1.000
_cell.length_c   1.000
_cell.angle_alpha   90.00
_cell.angle_beta   90.00
_cell.angle_gamma   90.00
#
_symmetry.space_group_name_H-M   'P 1'
#
loop_
_entity.id
_entity.type
_entity.pdbx_description
1 polymer ?
#
loop_
_entity_poly.entity_id
_entity_poly.type
_entity_poly.pdbx_seq_one_letter_code
_entity_poly.pdbx_strand_id
1 'polypeptide(L)'
;MIKGVKTERQLDRKAIDELFKEGYVYAPHGAYIRKTHGIEICKVPMNANFTCPNWDGRLSKEGCIYCPNFARQFTYESFRRVIGQGIKEQVRDQVEYYRNKGAGQKFLVYIAFGTNTYLPVPELKKIFDETLDHPDVIGLTIGTRPDCLPDEVMDLLGDYVRQGYEIWLEVGQQTMHYHTVESVLRHHGVAETIRVIQEAHKRGILVCMFLIMGLPYETRSEMIETARLISVLGVDAIKIYPCLVMKDTRLLQEYKTGRYRPLSMTEYAQLMADFLEHLTPYLLVQRISKDCGLDGKVVPEWDTHRFLVGPRVEKILAIRGTRQGSKYKLGLSASELEPLCQPDKGKKKVKKKSLQEMEEKFVI
;
A
#
# COMPACT_ATOMS: atom_id res chain seq x y z
N MET A 1 2.79 29.77 -8.43
CA MET A 1 3.49 28.81 -9.31
C MET A 1 4.50 28.04 -8.49
N ILE A 2 4.26 26.75 -8.24
CA ILE A 2 5.23 25.86 -7.64
C ILE A 2 6.23 25.54 -8.74
N LYS A 3 7.49 25.90 -8.52
CA LYS A 3 8.56 25.74 -9.53
C LYS A 3 8.81 24.27 -9.86
N GLY A 4 8.70 23.91 -11.15
CA GLY A 4 9.39 22.79 -11.77
C GLY A 4 8.87 21.40 -11.39
N VAL A 5 7.73 21.00 -11.95
CA VAL A 5 7.38 19.58 -12.00
C VAL A 5 8.36 18.88 -12.94
N LYS A 6 9.28 18.10 -12.38
CA LYS A 6 10.14 17.20 -13.18
C LYS A 6 9.27 16.09 -13.75
N THR A 7 9.39 15.83 -15.03
CA THR A 7 8.73 14.73 -15.75
C THR A 7 9.19 13.32 -15.30
N GLU A 8 10.24 13.24 -14.49
CA GLU A 8 10.68 12.04 -13.75
C GLU A 8 10.62 12.38 -12.27
N ARG A 9 9.46 12.15 -11.66
CA ARG A 9 9.26 12.42 -10.24
C ARG A 9 9.77 11.23 -9.44
N GLN A 10 10.96 11.37 -8.87
CA GLN A 10 11.50 10.45 -7.88
C GLN A 10 11.45 11.11 -6.50
N LEU A 11 11.26 10.30 -5.46
CA LEU A 11 11.38 10.78 -4.09
C LEU A 11 12.77 11.39 -3.83
N ASP A 12 12.79 12.48 -3.08
CA ASP A 12 14.05 13.09 -2.66
C ASP A 12 14.72 12.23 -1.57
N ARG A 13 15.69 11.42 -2.00
CA ARG A 13 16.45 10.54 -1.11
C ARG A 13 17.21 11.31 -0.04
N LYS A 14 17.71 12.53 -0.33
CA LYS A 14 18.42 13.36 0.65
C LYS A 14 17.48 13.77 1.78
N ALA A 15 16.25 14.15 1.46
CA ALA A 15 15.24 14.45 2.47
C ALA A 15 14.93 13.23 3.35
N ILE A 16 14.92 12.03 2.78
CA ILE A 16 14.73 10.78 3.55
C ILE A 16 15.94 10.50 4.45
N ASP A 17 17.17 10.64 3.93
CA ASP A 17 18.38 10.44 4.72
C ASP A 17 18.45 11.41 5.92
N GLU A 18 17.96 12.63 5.75
CA GLU A 18 17.87 13.61 6.83
C GLU A 18 16.87 13.20 7.91
N LEU A 19 15.72 12.60 7.56
CA LEU A 19 14.79 12.06 8.55
C LEU A 19 15.46 11.02 9.45
N PHE A 20 16.28 10.14 8.88
CA PHE A 20 17.02 9.16 9.67
C PHE A 20 18.08 9.82 10.57
N LYS A 21 18.73 10.92 10.14
CA LYS A 21 19.65 11.70 10.97
C LYS A 21 18.93 12.42 12.12
N GLU A 22 17.68 12.81 11.91
CA GLU A 22 16.80 13.40 12.93
C GLU A 22 16.27 12.37 13.95
N GLY A 23 16.60 11.07 13.78
CA GLY A 23 16.27 10.01 14.74
C GLY A 23 15.01 9.21 14.39
N TYR A 24 14.40 9.42 13.23
CA TYR A 24 13.29 8.56 12.79
C TYR A 24 13.80 7.14 12.53
N VAL A 25 13.08 6.14 13.02
CA VAL A 25 13.41 4.72 12.79
C VAL A 25 12.82 4.15 11.51
N TYR A 26 11.94 4.86 10.87
CA TYR A 26 11.44 4.64 9.51
C TYR A 26 11.17 6.00 8.86
N ALA A 27 10.90 6.04 7.56
CA ALA A 27 10.65 7.27 6.81
C ALA A 27 9.14 7.62 6.82
N PRO A 28 8.61 8.43 7.78
CA PRO A 28 7.20 8.76 7.83
C PRO A 28 6.84 9.68 6.68
N HIS A 29 5.83 9.30 5.89
CA HIS A 29 5.34 10.09 4.76
C HIS A 29 5.02 11.55 5.15
N GLY A 30 4.35 11.78 6.29
CA GLY A 30 4.01 13.13 6.74
C GLY A 30 5.24 13.99 7.04
N ALA A 31 6.28 13.42 7.67
CA ALA A 31 7.53 14.15 7.92
C ALA A 31 8.27 14.49 6.62
N TYR A 32 8.29 13.53 5.66
CA TYR A 32 8.85 13.75 4.35
C TYR A 32 8.15 14.90 3.59
N ILE A 33 6.81 14.89 3.55
CA ILE A 33 6.01 15.94 2.89
C ILE A 33 6.30 17.32 3.49
N ARG A 34 6.32 17.45 4.83
CA ARG A 34 6.70 18.72 5.49
C ARG A 34 8.08 19.20 5.05
N LYS A 35 9.04 18.27 5.01
CA LYS A 35 10.44 18.58 4.68
C LYS A 35 10.61 19.03 3.22
N THR A 36 9.91 18.41 2.31
CA THR A 36 10.03 18.68 0.86
C THR A 36 9.20 19.86 0.39
N HIS A 37 8.06 20.12 0.98
CA HIS A 37 7.18 21.23 0.61
C HIS A 37 7.38 22.49 1.48
N GLY A 38 7.99 22.36 2.66
CA GLY A 38 8.17 23.49 3.59
C GLY A 38 6.88 24.00 4.23
N ILE A 39 5.75 23.33 3.99
CA ILE A 39 4.41 23.66 4.52
C ILE A 39 3.67 22.39 4.93
N GLU A 40 2.67 22.55 5.79
CA GLU A 40 1.77 21.45 6.14
C GLU A 40 0.77 21.19 5.02
N ILE A 41 0.79 19.94 4.52
CA ILE A 41 -0.18 19.43 3.54
C ILE A 41 -1.05 18.38 4.21
N CYS A 42 -2.35 18.59 4.17
CA CYS A 42 -3.33 17.69 4.77
C CYS A 42 -4.07 16.88 3.69
N LYS A 43 -4.30 15.58 3.95
CA LYS A 43 -5.22 14.79 3.14
C LYS A 43 -6.65 14.99 3.60
N VAL A 44 -7.52 15.48 2.70
CA VAL A 44 -8.94 15.67 2.96
C VAL A 44 -9.77 14.62 2.23
N PRO A 45 -10.62 13.86 2.95
CA PRO A 45 -11.40 12.79 2.34
C PRO A 45 -12.57 13.33 1.52
N MET A 46 -12.83 12.69 0.38
CA MET A 46 -13.98 12.96 -0.49
C MET A 46 -14.55 11.63 -0.98
N ASN A 47 -15.85 11.57 -1.20
CA ASN A 47 -16.55 10.40 -1.73
C ASN A 47 -17.32 10.75 -3.01
N ALA A 48 -16.97 10.09 -4.10
CA ALA A 48 -17.65 10.24 -5.38
C ALA A 48 -18.54 9.02 -5.73
N ASN A 49 -18.91 8.21 -4.73
CA ASN A 49 -19.83 7.08 -4.85
C ASN A 49 -19.39 6.01 -5.86
N PHE A 50 -18.09 5.81 -6.01
CA PHE A 50 -17.58 4.72 -6.85
C PHE A 50 -17.99 3.36 -6.31
N THR A 51 -18.31 2.42 -7.22
CA THR A 51 -18.48 1.01 -6.90
C THR A 51 -17.16 0.25 -7.00
N CYS A 52 -17.23 -1.07 -7.00
CA CYS A 52 -16.10 -1.97 -7.19
C CYS A 52 -16.52 -3.17 -8.02
N PRO A 53 -15.74 -3.61 -9.01
CA PRO A 53 -16.11 -4.75 -9.87
C PRO A 53 -16.25 -6.06 -9.10
N ASN A 54 -15.69 -6.16 -7.88
CA ASN A 54 -15.91 -7.29 -6.97
C ASN A 54 -17.24 -7.23 -6.21
N TRP A 55 -18.03 -6.15 -6.35
CA TRP A 55 -19.31 -5.98 -5.67
C TRP A 55 -20.49 -5.77 -6.62
N ASP A 56 -20.27 -5.18 -7.79
CA ASP A 56 -21.35 -4.83 -8.71
C ASP A 56 -21.78 -5.97 -9.65
N GLY A 57 -21.07 -7.09 -9.57
CA GLY A 57 -21.37 -8.31 -10.35
C GLY A 57 -20.54 -8.44 -11.62
N ARG A 58 -19.63 -7.52 -11.91
CA ARG A 58 -18.75 -7.65 -13.07
C ARG A 58 -17.72 -8.78 -12.89
N LEU A 59 -17.06 -8.83 -11.75
CA LEU A 59 -16.15 -9.92 -11.37
C LEU A 59 -16.80 -10.83 -10.33
N SER A 60 -17.46 -10.25 -9.34
CA SER A 60 -18.13 -10.94 -8.25
C SER A 60 -19.24 -10.07 -7.65
N LYS A 61 -20.17 -10.70 -6.94
CA LYS A 61 -21.16 -10.03 -6.07
C LYS A 61 -20.83 -10.16 -4.58
N GLU A 62 -19.77 -10.89 -4.26
CA GLU A 62 -19.44 -11.28 -2.90
C GLU A 62 -18.32 -10.44 -2.28
N GLY A 63 -17.52 -9.76 -3.11
CA GLY A 63 -16.34 -8.99 -2.68
C GLY A 63 -15.18 -9.87 -2.27
N CYS A 64 -14.10 -9.23 -1.82
CA CYS A 64 -13.00 -9.93 -1.17
C CYS A 64 -13.45 -10.47 0.19
N ILE A 65 -12.90 -11.60 0.63
CA ILE A 65 -13.37 -12.31 1.84
C ILE A 65 -13.31 -11.46 3.13
N TYR A 66 -12.44 -10.46 3.18
CA TYR A 66 -12.23 -9.55 4.32
C TYR A 66 -13.00 -8.22 4.17
N CYS A 67 -13.55 -7.94 2.98
CA CYS A 67 -14.15 -6.65 2.70
C CYS A 67 -15.62 -6.63 3.14
N PRO A 68 -16.01 -5.75 4.07
CA PRO A 68 -17.41 -5.61 4.45
C PRO A 68 -18.21 -4.98 3.32
N ASN A 69 -19.50 -5.26 3.26
CA ASN A 69 -20.38 -4.71 2.25
C ASN A 69 -20.27 -3.17 2.20
N PHE A 70 -20.25 -2.64 1.00
CA PHE A 70 -20.04 -1.22 0.69
C PHE A 70 -20.98 -0.28 1.42
N ALA A 71 -22.26 -0.67 1.60
CA ALA A 71 -23.24 0.15 2.30
C ALA A 71 -22.86 0.53 3.74
N ARG A 72 -21.91 -0.20 4.35
CA ARG A 72 -21.43 0.07 5.72
C ARG A 72 -20.16 0.91 5.79
N GLN A 73 -19.54 1.24 4.67
CA GLN A 73 -18.28 2.01 4.67
C GLN A 73 -18.48 3.50 5.01
N PHE A 74 -19.73 3.96 5.01
CA PHE A 74 -20.11 5.35 5.33
C PHE A 74 -20.15 5.68 6.83
N THR A 75 -19.63 4.82 7.68
CA THR A 75 -19.66 5.02 9.13
C THR A 75 -18.58 5.94 9.67
N TYR A 76 -17.61 6.33 8.84
CA TYR A 76 -16.58 7.30 9.25
C TYR A 76 -17.16 8.70 9.41
N GLU A 77 -16.98 9.30 10.58
CA GLU A 77 -17.45 10.64 10.89
C GLU A 77 -17.02 11.69 9.86
N SER A 78 -15.79 11.58 9.32
CA SER A 78 -15.27 12.47 8.28
C SER A 78 -16.06 12.42 6.97
N PHE A 79 -16.75 11.31 6.67
CA PHE A 79 -17.59 11.17 5.46
C PHE A 79 -19.06 11.41 5.74
N ARG A 80 -19.53 11.20 6.97
CA ARG A 80 -20.94 11.50 7.34
C ARG A 80 -21.32 12.95 7.06
N ARG A 81 -20.35 13.87 7.15
CA ARG A 81 -20.57 15.30 6.91
C ARG A 81 -20.85 15.66 5.47
N VAL A 82 -20.37 14.86 4.53
CA VAL A 82 -20.41 15.15 3.09
C VAL A 82 -21.35 14.24 2.31
N ILE A 83 -22.12 13.40 3.00
CA ILE A 83 -23.11 12.52 2.36
C ILE A 83 -24.18 13.40 1.68
N GLY A 84 -24.42 13.14 0.40
CA GLY A 84 -25.43 13.83 -0.40
C GLY A 84 -24.99 15.16 -1.00
N GLN A 85 -23.78 15.64 -0.70
CA GLN A 85 -23.22 16.84 -1.31
C GLN A 85 -22.60 16.58 -2.68
N GLY A 86 -22.58 17.59 -3.56
CA GLY A 86 -21.81 17.58 -4.79
C GLY A 86 -20.30 17.60 -4.53
N ILE A 87 -19.49 17.21 -5.52
CA ILE A 87 -18.03 17.07 -5.37
C ILE A 87 -17.38 18.38 -4.93
N LYS A 88 -17.65 19.49 -5.62
CA LYS A 88 -17.09 20.81 -5.26
C LYS A 88 -17.45 21.24 -3.85
N GLU A 89 -18.68 20.97 -3.43
CA GLU A 89 -19.16 21.28 -2.09
C GLU A 89 -18.45 20.45 -1.02
N GLN A 90 -18.30 19.15 -1.24
CA GLN A 90 -17.53 18.26 -0.37
C GLN A 90 -16.10 18.77 -0.18
N VAL A 91 -15.41 19.10 -1.29
CA VAL A 91 -14.02 19.57 -1.26
C VAL A 91 -13.91 20.88 -0.48
N ARG A 92 -14.77 21.86 -0.77
CA ARG A 92 -14.82 23.16 -0.06
C ARG A 92 -14.98 22.96 1.45
N ASP A 93 -16.00 22.22 1.86
CA ASP A 93 -16.36 22.04 3.26
C ASP A 93 -15.30 21.24 4.04
N GLN A 94 -14.67 20.24 3.38
CA GLN A 94 -13.58 19.49 4.00
C GLN A 94 -12.31 20.33 4.11
N VAL A 95 -11.95 21.10 3.09
CA VAL A 95 -10.79 22.02 3.13
C VAL A 95 -10.97 23.03 4.25
N GLU A 96 -12.13 23.66 4.34
CA GLU A 96 -12.42 24.63 5.40
C GLU A 96 -12.37 24.00 6.80
N TYR A 97 -12.98 22.84 6.96
CA TYR A 97 -12.96 22.10 8.23
C TYR A 97 -11.53 21.78 8.71
N TYR A 98 -10.70 21.23 7.83
CA TYR A 98 -9.34 20.86 8.20
C TYR A 98 -8.43 22.09 8.37
N ARG A 99 -8.65 23.15 7.62
CA ARG A 99 -7.98 24.44 7.80
C ARG A 99 -8.31 25.05 9.17
N ASN A 100 -9.57 25.07 9.56
CA ASN A 100 -10.01 25.61 10.86
C ASN A 100 -9.46 24.80 12.04
N LYS A 101 -9.07 23.54 11.82
CA LYS A 101 -8.34 22.71 12.79
C LYS A 101 -6.83 22.91 12.78
N GLY A 102 -6.30 23.78 11.94
CA GLY A 102 -4.85 23.98 11.80
C GLY A 102 -4.12 22.80 11.17
N ALA A 103 -4.83 21.92 10.44
CA ALA A 103 -4.25 20.67 9.94
C ALA A 103 -3.39 20.83 8.67
N GLY A 104 -3.46 21.99 7.98
CA GLY A 104 -2.65 22.24 6.80
C GLY A 104 -3.02 23.55 6.08
N GLN A 105 -2.14 23.98 5.21
CA GLN A 105 -2.29 25.18 4.36
C GLN A 105 -2.66 24.81 2.92
N LYS A 106 -2.22 23.64 2.45
CA LYS A 106 -2.56 23.05 1.16
C LYS A 106 -3.07 21.63 1.35
N PHE A 107 -3.80 21.13 0.36
CA PHE A 107 -4.58 19.91 0.52
C PHE A 107 -4.39 18.96 -0.65
N LEU A 108 -4.27 17.67 -0.32
CA LEU A 108 -4.42 16.55 -1.24
C LEU A 108 -5.82 15.96 -1.02
N VAL A 109 -6.66 15.95 -2.03
CA VAL A 109 -7.98 15.33 -1.90
C VAL A 109 -7.83 13.82 -2.01
N TYR A 110 -8.28 13.12 -0.97
CA TYR A 110 -8.28 11.66 -0.92
C TYR A 110 -9.63 11.12 -1.35
N ILE A 111 -9.68 10.62 -2.58
CA ILE A 111 -10.85 9.91 -3.11
C ILE A 111 -10.78 8.49 -2.57
N ALA A 112 -11.62 8.24 -1.57
CA ALA A 112 -11.65 6.99 -0.83
C ALA A 112 -12.96 6.26 -1.05
N PHE A 113 -12.96 4.97 -0.71
CA PHE A 113 -14.03 4.01 -0.90
C PHE A 113 -14.31 3.64 -2.36
N GLY A 114 -14.46 2.36 -2.56
CA GLY A 114 -14.64 1.80 -3.87
C GLY A 114 -13.34 1.68 -4.66
N THR A 115 -13.52 1.63 -5.94
CA THR A 115 -12.46 1.58 -6.94
C THR A 115 -12.52 2.87 -7.74
N ASN A 116 -11.79 3.88 -7.31
CA ASN A 116 -12.01 5.27 -7.73
C ASN A 116 -11.44 5.63 -9.11
N THR A 117 -11.17 4.62 -9.92
CA THR A 117 -10.84 4.73 -11.36
C THR A 117 -11.77 3.84 -12.21
N TYR A 118 -12.80 3.27 -11.60
CA TYR A 118 -13.71 2.33 -12.26
C TYR A 118 -14.93 3.05 -12.81
N LEU A 119 -14.70 3.95 -13.78
CA LEU A 119 -15.67 4.66 -14.60
C LEU A 119 -15.05 4.98 -15.97
N PRO A 120 -15.89 5.30 -16.99
CA PRO A 120 -15.38 5.85 -18.26
C PRO A 120 -14.55 7.11 -18.05
N VAL A 121 -13.52 7.29 -18.88
CA VAL A 121 -12.57 8.42 -18.77
C VAL A 121 -13.26 9.80 -18.75
N PRO A 122 -14.31 10.10 -19.58
CA PRO A 122 -14.97 11.40 -19.52
C PRO A 122 -15.63 11.69 -18.15
N GLU A 123 -16.19 10.65 -17.50
CA GLU A 123 -16.80 10.77 -16.18
C GLU A 123 -15.73 10.95 -15.11
N LEU A 124 -14.63 10.20 -15.17
CA LEU A 124 -13.47 10.38 -14.30
C LEU A 124 -12.92 11.79 -14.40
N LYS A 125 -12.74 12.27 -15.64
CA LYS A 125 -12.24 13.63 -15.89
C LYS A 125 -13.12 14.69 -15.24
N LYS A 126 -14.44 14.58 -15.39
CA LYS A 126 -15.39 15.52 -14.76
C LYS A 126 -15.23 15.52 -13.24
N ILE A 127 -15.16 14.34 -12.61
CA ILE A 127 -14.99 14.19 -11.15
C ILE A 127 -13.68 14.81 -10.69
N PHE A 128 -12.57 14.53 -11.40
CA PHE A 128 -11.25 15.03 -11.02
C PHE A 128 -11.11 16.53 -11.26
N ASP A 129 -11.66 17.07 -12.36
CA ASP A 129 -11.70 18.52 -12.62
C ASP A 129 -12.47 19.25 -11.51
N GLU A 130 -13.65 18.76 -11.13
CA GLU A 130 -14.44 19.33 -10.05
C GLU A 130 -13.71 19.26 -8.69
N THR A 131 -12.92 18.20 -8.47
CA THR A 131 -12.13 18.02 -7.25
C THR A 131 -10.95 18.99 -7.19
N LEU A 132 -10.31 19.25 -8.32
CA LEU A 132 -9.12 20.11 -8.44
C LEU A 132 -9.46 21.62 -8.57
N ASP A 133 -10.71 21.97 -8.69
CA ASP A 133 -11.16 23.38 -8.89
C ASP A 133 -10.91 24.30 -7.68
N HIS A 134 -10.60 23.73 -6.51
CA HIS A 134 -10.32 24.52 -5.32
C HIS A 134 -8.85 25.01 -5.29
N PRO A 135 -8.59 26.33 -5.05
CA PRO A 135 -7.25 26.94 -5.21
C PRO A 135 -6.18 26.43 -4.23
N ASP A 136 -6.59 25.80 -3.13
CA ASP A 136 -5.66 25.22 -2.15
C ASP A 136 -5.50 23.71 -2.28
N VAL A 137 -6.18 23.09 -3.25
CA VAL A 137 -5.96 21.70 -3.61
C VAL A 137 -4.78 21.61 -4.57
N ILE A 138 -3.76 20.88 -4.18
CA ILE A 138 -2.52 20.71 -4.96
C ILE A 138 -2.44 19.36 -5.69
N GLY A 139 -3.44 18.49 -5.49
CA GLY A 139 -3.47 17.20 -6.15
C GLY A 139 -4.44 16.20 -5.55
N LEU A 140 -4.35 14.97 -6.04
CA LEU A 140 -5.23 13.86 -5.72
C LEU A 140 -4.49 12.69 -5.10
N THR A 141 -5.14 12.02 -4.18
CA THR A 141 -4.79 10.67 -3.72
C THR A 141 -5.96 9.75 -4.05
N ILE A 142 -5.76 8.77 -4.92
CA ILE A 142 -6.83 7.96 -5.50
C ILE A 142 -6.67 6.50 -5.06
N GLY A 143 -7.58 6.03 -4.21
CA GLY A 143 -7.64 4.63 -3.80
C GLY A 143 -8.26 3.78 -4.91
N THR A 144 -7.56 2.76 -5.40
CA THR A 144 -8.07 1.94 -6.51
C THR A 144 -7.48 0.53 -6.53
N ARG A 145 -7.97 -0.28 -7.46
CA ARG A 145 -7.48 -1.62 -7.79
C ARG A 145 -6.52 -1.55 -8.97
N PRO A 146 -5.49 -2.40 -9.02
CA PRO A 146 -4.51 -2.36 -10.12
C PRO A 146 -5.12 -2.74 -11.48
N ASP A 147 -6.13 -3.61 -11.50
CA ASP A 147 -6.84 -4.04 -12.72
C ASP A 147 -7.87 -3.01 -13.24
N CYS A 148 -8.08 -1.91 -12.52
CA CYS A 148 -8.95 -0.80 -12.93
C CYS A 148 -8.16 0.47 -13.33
N LEU A 149 -6.96 0.29 -13.84
CA LEU A 149 -6.06 1.35 -14.31
C LEU A 149 -5.60 1.06 -15.76
N PRO A 150 -6.50 1.08 -16.75
CA PRO A 150 -6.11 0.99 -18.16
C PRO A 150 -5.29 2.22 -18.58
N ASP A 151 -4.63 2.14 -19.73
CA ASP A 151 -3.70 3.17 -20.17
C ASP A 151 -4.37 4.53 -20.36
N GLU A 152 -5.61 4.58 -20.82
CA GLU A 152 -6.38 5.81 -20.99
C GLU A 152 -6.63 6.53 -19.64
N VAL A 153 -6.84 5.79 -18.56
CA VAL A 153 -6.96 6.35 -17.21
C VAL A 153 -5.60 6.83 -16.72
N MET A 154 -4.54 6.04 -16.97
CA MET A 154 -3.17 6.44 -16.61
C MET A 154 -2.74 7.71 -17.36
N ASP A 155 -3.13 7.85 -18.63
CA ASP A 155 -2.87 9.04 -19.44
C ASP A 155 -3.60 10.26 -18.90
N LEU A 156 -4.89 10.14 -18.53
CA LEU A 156 -5.65 11.19 -17.87
C LEU A 156 -4.94 11.68 -16.59
N LEU A 157 -4.48 10.74 -15.75
CA LEU A 157 -3.78 11.09 -14.51
C LEU A 157 -2.41 11.73 -14.79
N GLY A 158 -1.70 11.27 -15.82
CA GLY A 158 -0.46 11.88 -16.30
C GLY A 158 -0.66 13.31 -16.82
N ASP A 159 -1.82 13.61 -17.42
CA ASP A 159 -2.18 14.98 -17.84
C ASP A 159 -2.27 15.93 -16.64
N TYR A 160 -2.84 15.51 -15.52
CA TYR A 160 -2.85 16.32 -14.30
C TYR A 160 -1.45 16.51 -13.72
N VAL A 161 -0.58 15.51 -13.79
CA VAL A 161 0.83 15.67 -13.40
C VAL A 161 1.51 16.72 -14.27
N ARG A 162 1.29 16.70 -15.59
CA ARG A 162 1.85 17.72 -16.53
C ARG A 162 1.31 19.12 -16.25
N GLN A 163 0.10 19.25 -15.75
CA GLN A 163 -0.49 20.52 -15.29
C GLN A 163 0.06 21.01 -13.94
N GLY A 164 0.89 20.21 -13.27
CA GLY A 164 1.53 20.58 -12.00
C GLY A 164 0.86 20.04 -10.75
N TYR A 165 -0.16 19.21 -10.89
CA TYR A 165 -0.81 18.56 -9.74
C TYR A 165 0.01 17.37 -9.23
N GLU A 166 -0.06 17.12 -7.93
CA GLU A 166 0.52 15.95 -7.29
C GLU A 166 -0.48 14.80 -7.31
N ILE A 167 -0.15 13.71 -8.01
CA ILE A 167 -1.03 12.55 -8.14
C ILE A 167 -0.42 11.35 -7.43
N TRP A 168 -1.15 10.80 -6.48
CA TRP A 168 -0.86 9.57 -5.76
C TRP A 168 -1.90 8.50 -6.09
N LEU A 169 -1.46 7.34 -6.53
CA LEU A 169 -2.28 6.14 -6.59
C LEU A 169 -2.09 5.32 -5.31
N GLU A 170 -3.15 5.12 -4.53
CA GLU A 170 -3.18 4.14 -3.44
C GLU A 170 -3.69 2.81 -3.99
N VAL A 171 -2.75 1.97 -4.42
CA VAL A 171 -3.05 0.70 -5.12
C VAL A 171 -3.31 -0.41 -4.12
N GLY A 172 -4.53 -0.92 -4.13
CA GLY A 172 -4.99 -1.99 -3.24
C GLY A 172 -4.54 -3.37 -3.72
N GLN A 173 -3.27 -3.71 -3.61
CA GLN A 173 -2.74 -5.05 -3.91
C GLN A 173 -2.97 -6.03 -2.76
N GLN A 174 -2.81 -5.59 -1.53
CA GLN A 174 -2.97 -6.29 -0.26
C GLN A 174 -1.84 -7.25 0.09
N THR A 175 -1.36 -8.07 -0.84
CA THR A 175 -0.22 -8.99 -0.74
C THR A 175 0.42 -9.21 -2.11
N MET A 176 1.70 -9.55 -2.14
CA MET A 176 2.43 -9.85 -3.38
C MET A 176 2.45 -11.36 -3.69
N HIS A 177 1.71 -12.19 -2.97
CA HIS A 177 1.66 -13.64 -3.17
C HIS A 177 0.39 -14.07 -3.90
N TYR A 178 0.55 -14.63 -5.10
CA TYR A 178 -0.57 -14.96 -5.99
C TYR A 178 -1.58 -15.90 -5.33
N HIS A 179 -1.13 -16.95 -4.64
CA HIS A 179 -2.03 -17.88 -3.94
C HIS A 179 -2.88 -17.19 -2.87
N THR A 180 -2.33 -16.19 -2.17
CA THR A 180 -3.10 -15.40 -1.19
C THR A 180 -4.08 -14.46 -1.89
N VAL A 181 -3.65 -13.77 -2.96
CA VAL A 181 -4.52 -12.92 -3.78
C VAL A 181 -5.73 -13.69 -4.29
N GLU A 182 -5.52 -14.91 -4.77
CA GLU A 182 -6.58 -15.81 -5.23
C GLU A 182 -7.48 -16.28 -4.09
N SER A 183 -6.88 -16.76 -2.98
CA SER A 183 -7.61 -17.25 -1.80
C SER A 183 -8.50 -16.19 -1.16
N VAL A 184 -8.09 -14.92 -1.19
CA VAL A 184 -8.90 -13.81 -0.65
C VAL A 184 -9.84 -13.19 -1.68
N LEU A 185 -9.99 -13.81 -2.86
CA LEU A 185 -10.92 -13.42 -3.93
C LEU A 185 -10.72 -12.00 -4.45
N ARG A 186 -9.46 -11.64 -4.75
CA ARG A 186 -9.17 -10.34 -5.36
C ARG A 186 -9.54 -10.29 -6.83
N HIS A 187 -9.52 -11.43 -7.54
CA HIS A 187 -9.82 -11.56 -8.97
C HIS A 187 -8.92 -10.70 -9.88
N HIS A 188 -7.68 -10.46 -9.46
CA HIS A 188 -6.60 -9.93 -10.28
C HIS A 188 -5.28 -10.57 -9.83
N GLY A 189 -4.24 -10.49 -10.64
CA GLY A 189 -2.92 -11.02 -10.28
C GLY A 189 -1.97 -9.94 -9.74
N VAL A 190 -0.70 -10.31 -9.62
CA VAL A 190 0.38 -9.40 -9.25
C VAL A 190 0.92 -8.67 -10.48
N ALA A 191 0.77 -9.26 -11.67
CA ALA A 191 1.23 -8.68 -12.92
C ALA A 191 0.60 -7.31 -13.20
N GLU A 192 -0.70 -7.14 -12.92
CA GLU A 192 -1.39 -5.86 -13.07
C GLU A 192 -0.76 -4.78 -12.18
N THR A 193 -0.39 -5.14 -10.97
CA THR A 193 0.29 -4.20 -10.04
C THR A 193 1.67 -3.82 -10.53
N ILE A 194 2.46 -4.77 -11.04
CA ILE A 194 3.78 -4.50 -11.62
C ILE A 194 3.64 -3.53 -12.80
N ARG A 195 2.71 -3.79 -13.71
CA ARG A 195 2.40 -2.89 -14.84
C ARG A 195 2.03 -1.49 -14.35
N VAL A 196 1.13 -1.40 -13.38
CA VAL A 196 0.68 -0.10 -12.82
C VAL A 196 1.83 0.70 -12.25
N ILE A 197 2.74 0.09 -11.48
CA ILE A 197 3.91 0.79 -10.92
C ILE A 197 4.77 1.36 -12.06
N GLN A 198 5.07 0.55 -13.07
CA GLN A 198 5.89 0.97 -14.20
C GLN A 198 5.24 2.09 -15.02
N GLU A 199 3.95 1.96 -15.34
CA GLU A 199 3.22 2.95 -16.11
C GLU A 199 2.95 4.25 -15.33
N ALA A 200 2.76 4.16 -14.01
CA ALA A 200 2.65 5.32 -13.14
C ALA A 200 3.94 6.15 -13.15
N HIS A 201 5.08 5.51 -12.95
CA HIS A 201 6.37 6.20 -12.91
C HIS A 201 6.72 6.87 -14.24
N LYS A 202 6.43 6.24 -15.40
CA LYS A 202 6.62 6.86 -16.71
C LYS A 202 5.84 8.17 -16.87
N ARG A 203 4.74 8.33 -16.14
CA ARG A 203 3.86 9.51 -16.16
C ARG A 203 4.07 10.47 -14.99
N GLY A 204 5.06 10.21 -14.14
CA GLY A 204 5.33 11.01 -12.94
C GLY A 204 4.30 10.87 -11.82
N ILE A 205 3.50 9.81 -11.85
CA ILE A 205 2.50 9.47 -10.83
C ILE A 205 3.19 8.68 -9.71
N LEU A 206 2.92 9.04 -8.46
CA LEU A 206 3.45 8.38 -7.29
C LEU A 206 2.55 7.22 -6.85
N VAL A 207 3.16 6.10 -6.43
CA VAL A 207 2.45 4.89 -6.05
C VAL A 207 2.61 4.60 -4.56
N CYS A 208 1.49 4.59 -3.84
CA CYS A 208 1.39 4.08 -2.48
C CYS A 208 0.75 2.70 -2.50
N MET A 209 1.51 1.67 -2.12
CA MET A 209 0.99 0.30 -2.03
C MET A 209 0.18 0.13 -0.76
N PHE A 210 -1.07 -0.30 -0.90
CA PHE A 210 -1.92 -0.69 0.22
C PHE A 210 -1.79 -2.19 0.48
N LEU A 211 -1.40 -2.54 1.71
CA LEU A 211 -1.13 -3.92 2.14
C LEU A 211 -1.97 -4.29 3.36
N ILE A 212 -2.30 -5.58 3.47
CA ILE A 212 -2.94 -6.17 4.65
C ILE A 212 -2.04 -7.27 5.19
N MET A 213 -1.61 -7.14 6.44
CA MET A 213 -0.79 -8.15 7.12
C MET A 213 -1.64 -9.13 7.91
N GLY A 214 -1.28 -10.41 7.85
CA GLY A 214 -2.00 -11.49 8.51
C GLY A 214 -3.22 -11.96 7.74
N LEU A 215 -3.20 -11.89 6.42
CA LEU A 215 -4.20 -12.52 5.56
C LEU A 215 -4.21 -14.04 5.76
N PRO A 216 -5.36 -14.73 5.60
CA PRO A 216 -5.40 -16.19 5.62
C PRO A 216 -4.43 -16.81 4.62
N TYR A 217 -3.86 -17.94 5.00
CA TYR A 217 -2.96 -18.76 4.16
C TYR A 217 -1.64 -18.10 3.79
N GLU A 218 -1.28 -16.97 4.38
CA GLU A 218 -0.01 -16.27 4.17
C GLU A 218 0.91 -16.47 5.38
N THR A 219 2.11 -16.93 5.11
CA THR A 219 3.13 -17.16 6.14
C THR A 219 3.86 -15.86 6.51
N ARG A 220 4.54 -15.87 7.67
CA ARG A 220 5.37 -14.73 8.09
C ARG A 220 6.50 -14.44 7.09
N SER A 221 7.14 -15.47 6.53
CA SER A 221 8.21 -15.30 5.53
C SER A 221 7.71 -14.67 4.25
N GLU A 222 6.53 -15.02 3.79
CA GLU A 222 5.88 -14.41 2.62
C GLU A 222 5.56 -12.93 2.88
N MET A 223 5.03 -12.60 4.05
CA MET A 223 4.80 -11.20 4.41
C MET A 223 6.10 -10.39 4.41
N ILE A 224 7.23 -10.97 4.88
CA ILE A 224 8.55 -10.33 4.80
C ILE A 224 9.05 -10.24 3.35
N GLU A 225 8.82 -11.26 2.53
CA GLU A 225 9.19 -11.22 1.11
C GLU A 225 8.43 -10.14 0.35
N THR A 226 7.18 -9.85 0.74
CA THR A 226 6.43 -8.69 0.21
C THR A 226 7.21 -7.38 0.40
N ALA A 227 7.90 -7.17 1.55
CA ALA A 227 8.72 -5.97 1.76
C ALA A 227 9.86 -5.85 0.73
N ARG A 228 10.51 -6.96 0.40
CA ARG A 228 11.59 -7.02 -0.60
C ARG A 228 11.05 -6.77 -2.00
N LEU A 229 9.94 -7.43 -2.37
CA LEU A 229 9.31 -7.30 -3.69
C LEU A 229 8.92 -5.86 -3.99
N ILE A 230 8.19 -5.19 -3.08
CA ILE A 230 7.77 -3.80 -3.28
C ILE A 230 8.95 -2.82 -3.31
N SER A 231 10.03 -3.14 -2.58
CA SER A 231 11.27 -2.36 -2.60
C SER A 231 11.98 -2.44 -3.95
N VAL A 232 12.04 -3.63 -4.55
CA VAL A 232 12.65 -3.85 -5.89
C VAL A 232 11.82 -3.18 -6.97
N LEU A 233 10.50 -3.24 -6.84
CA LEU A 233 9.57 -2.62 -7.79
C LEU A 233 9.58 -1.08 -7.74
N GLY A 234 10.24 -0.50 -6.74
CA GLY A 234 10.37 0.95 -6.62
C GLY A 234 9.10 1.66 -6.18
N VAL A 235 8.23 1.00 -5.41
CA VAL A 235 7.05 1.63 -4.81
C VAL A 235 7.47 2.85 -3.97
N ASP A 236 6.74 3.96 -4.09
CA ASP A 236 7.09 5.23 -3.42
C ASP A 236 6.67 5.27 -1.95
N ALA A 237 5.52 4.69 -1.63
CA ALA A 237 5.01 4.67 -0.27
C ALA A 237 4.24 3.38 0.03
N ILE A 238 4.07 3.09 1.32
CA ILE A 238 3.21 2.00 1.81
C ILE A 238 2.20 2.49 2.82
N LYS A 239 1.06 1.78 2.84
CA LYS A 239 -0.01 1.92 3.80
C LYS A 239 -0.45 0.53 4.23
N ILE A 240 -0.17 0.17 5.48
CA ILE A 240 -0.34 -1.20 5.97
C ILE A 240 -1.43 -1.24 7.03
N TYR A 241 -2.28 -2.27 6.94
CA TYR A 241 -3.31 -2.56 7.94
C TYR A 241 -3.19 -4.00 8.42
N PRO A 242 -3.55 -4.27 9.67
CA PRO A 242 -3.80 -5.64 10.08
C PRO A 242 -5.03 -6.19 9.39
N CYS A 243 -5.07 -7.49 9.15
CA CYS A 243 -6.26 -8.16 8.67
C CYS A 243 -7.33 -8.16 9.77
N LEU A 244 -8.40 -7.40 9.53
CA LEU A 244 -9.53 -7.27 10.45
C LEU A 244 -10.66 -8.20 10.03
N VAL A 245 -11.23 -8.93 10.98
CA VAL A 245 -12.47 -9.68 10.77
C VAL A 245 -13.64 -8.75 10.99
N MET A 246 -14.38 -8.49 9.94
CA MET A 246 -15.54 -7.60 9.95
C MET A 246 -16.84 -8.40 9.95
N LYS A 247 -17.92 -7.83 10.49
CA LYS A 247 -19.27 -8.38 10.35
C LYS A 247 -19.63 -8.55 8.86
N ASP A 248 -20.43 -9.55 8.57
CA ASP A 248 -20.96 -9.85 7.22
C ASP A 248 -19.87 -10.10 6.17
N THR A 249 -18.72 -10.62 6.58
CA THR A 249 -17.64 -11.06 5.69
C THR A 249 -17.50 -12.58 5.69
N ARG A 250 -16.99 -13.13 4.59
CA ARG A 250 -16.62 -14.57 4.53
C ARG A 250 -15.52 -14.90 5.54
N LEU A 251 -14.60 -13.96 5.78
CA LEU A 251 -13.53 -14.12 6.77
C LEU A 251 -14.08 -14.35 8.20
N LEU A 252 -15.25 -13.79 8.53
CA LEU A 252 -15.91 -14.07 9.80
C LEU A 252 -16.29 -15.54 9.95
N GLN A 253 -16.67 -16.21 8.86
CA GLN A 253 -16.98 -17.65 8.90
C GLN A 253 -15.71 -18.48 9.10
N GLU A 254 -14.60 -18.11 8.44
CA GLU A 254 -13.30 -18.75 8.66
C GLU A 254 -12.85 -18.61 10.13
N TYR A 255 -13.03 -17.42 10.71
CA TYR A 255 -12.73 -17.17 12.11
C TYR A 255 -13.62 -18.01 13.05
N LYS A 256 -14.96 -18.01 12.85
CA LYS A 256 -15.90 -18.76 13.70
C LYS A 256 -15.67 -20.27 13.64
N THR A 257 -15.20 -20.79 12.54
CA THR A 257 -14.88 -22.23 12.38
C THR A 257 -13.46 -22.59 12.78
N GLY A 258 -12.67 -21.63 13.31
CA GLY A 258 -11.29 -21.85 13.75
C GLY A 258 -10.27 -22.01 12.62
N ARG A 259 -10.66 -21.83 11.34
CA ARG A 259 -9.74 -21.90 10.20
C ARG A 259 -8.89 -20.64 10.01
N TYR A 260 -9.27 -19.54 10.63
CA TYR A 260 -8.51 -18.31 10.65
C TYR A 260 -8.37 -17.74 12.06
N ARG A 261 -7.19 -17.23 12.38
CA ARG A 261 -6.90 -16.51 13.62
C ARG A 261 -6.19 -15.19 13.26
N PRO A 262 -6.72 -14.02 13.64
CA PRO A 262 -6.04 -12.76 13.45
C PRO A 262 -4.77 -12.67 14.32
N LEU A 263 -3.81 -11.85 13.91
CA LEU A 263 -2.61 -11.58 14.68
C LEU A 263 -2.97 -10.84 15.97
N SER A 264 -2.37 -11.24 17.09
CA SER A 264 -2.34 -10.42 18.30
C SER A 264 -1.55 -9.12 18.06
N MET A 265 -1.75 -8.11 18.91
CA MET A 265 -1.00 -6.87 18.80
C MET A 265 0.52 -7.08 18.88
N THR A 266 0.96 -8.00 19.72
CA THR A 266 2.39 -8.30 19.88
C THR A 266 2.96 -8.96 18.62
N GLU A 267 2.27 -9.96 18.08
CA GLU A 267 2.65 -10.61 16.81
C GLU A 267 2.69 -9.60 15.66
N TYR A 268 1.68 -8.73 15.57
CA TYR A 268 1.62 -7.70 14.55
C TYR A 268 2.76 -6.68 14.67
N ALA A 269 3.03 -6.17 15.89
CA ALA A 269 4.12 -5.21 16.11
C ALA A 269 5.49 -5.81 15.80
N GLN A 270 5.73 -7.07 16.17
CA GLN A 270 6.97 -7.79 15.81
C GLN A 270 7.08 -8.01 14.31
N LEU A 271 6.00 -8.41 13.64
CA LEU A 271 5.96 -8.55 12.19
C LEU A 271 6.26 -7.22 11.49
N MET A 272 5.65 -6.12 11.96
CA MET A 272 5.88 -4.80 11.39
C MET A 272 7.32 -4.32 11.55
N ALA A 273 7.96 -4.59 12.70
CA ALA A 273 9.37 -4.30 12.88
C ALA A 273 10.24 -5.10 11.89
N ASP A 274 9.99 -6.41 11.75
CA ASP A 274 10.70 -7.24 10.77
C ASP A 274 10.45 -6.76 9.34
N PHE A 275 9.22 -6.42 8.99
CA PHE A 275 8.86 -5.91 7.67
C PHE A 275 9.64 -4.63 7.35
N LEU A 276 9.68 -3.67 8.28
CA LEU A 276 10.43 -2.42 8.11
C LEU A 276 11.94 -2.66 7.99
N GLU A 277 12.50 -3.58 8.77
CA GLU A 277 13.91 -3.94 8.67
C GLU A 277 14.31 -4.46 7.27
N HIS A 278 13.37 -5.15 6.57
CA HIS A 278 13.60 -5.70 5.23
C HIS A 278 13.13 -4.79 4.09
N LEU A 279 12.48 -3.69 4.40
CA LEU A 279 12.05 -2.69 3.43
C LEU A 279 13.23 -1.79 3.02
N THR A 280 13.29 -1.35 1.76
CA THR A 280 14.29 -0.32 1.38
C THR A 280 14.16 0.93 2.26
N PRO A 281 15.27 1.59 2.64
CA PRO A 281 15.21 2.83 3.42
C PRO A 281 14.51 3.98 2.69
N TYR A 282 14.42 3.93 1.35
CA TYR A 282 13.92 5.02 0.52
C TYR A 282 12.43 4.91 0.15
N LEU A 283 11.69 4.04 0.81
CA LEU A 283 10.26 3.90 0.66
C LEU A 283 9.53 4.58 1.83
N LEU A 284 8.57 5.46 1.54
CA LEU A 284 7.87 6.20 2.58
C LEU A 284 6.82 5.33 3.29
N VAL A 285 6.68 5.52 4.58
CA VAL A 285 5.67 4.82 5.39
C VAL A 285 4.54 5.79 5.70
N GLN A 286 3.42 5.64 5.00
CA GLN A 286 2.26 6.48 5.22
C GLN A 286 1.50 6.07 6.48
N ARG A 287 1.41 4.75 6.72
CA ARG A 287 0.72 4.18 7.87
C ARG A 287 1.12 2.72 8.09
N ILE A 288 1.31 2.33 9.35
CA ILE A 288 1.62 0.95 9.75
C ILE A 288 0.50 0.27 10.54
N SER A 289 -0.61 0.95 10.75
CA SER A 289 -1.79 0.40 11.42
C SER A 289 -3.02 1.23 11.09
N LYS A 290 -4.19 0.61 11.19
CA LYS A 290 -5.49 1.28 11.15
C LYS A 290 -6.13 1.26 12.53
N ASP A 291 -6.99 2.25 12.76
CA ASP A 291 -7.85 2.27 13.94
C ASP A 291 -8.73 1.03 14.01
N CYS A 292 -8.72 0.39 15.15
CA CYS A 292 -9.57 -0.76 15.43
C CYS A 292 -11.02 -0.37 15.81
N GLY A 293 -11.34 0.92 15.91
CA GLY A 293 -12.67 1.44 16.22
C GLY A 293 -13.65 1.46 15.04
N LEU A 294 -13.53 0.53 14.09
CA LEU A 294 -14.44 0.44 12.95
C LEU A 294 -15.77 -0.19 13.37
N ASP A 295 -16.88 0.47 13.02
CA ASP A 295 -18.20 -0.14 13.13
C ASP A 295 -18.23 -1.47 12.38
N GLY A 296 -18.68 -2.53 13.06
CA GLY A 296 -18.73 -3.87 12.53
C GLY A 296 -17.43 -4.67 12.59
N LYS A 297 -16.34 -4.15 13.17
CA LYS A 297 -15.18 -4.98 13.50
C LYS A 297 -15.56 -6.01 14.58
N VAL A 298 -15.14 -7.25 14.39
CA VAL A 298 -15.33 -8.35 15.34
C VAL A 298 -14.02 -8.62 16.08
N VAL A 299 -12.95 -8.89 15.38
CA VAL A 299 -11.59 -9.13 15.93
C VAL A 299 -10.52 -8.56 14.97
N PRO A 300 -9.28 -8.33 15.44
CA PRO A 300 -8.78 -8.55 16.80
C PRO A 300 -9.28 -7.46 17.76
N GLU A 301 -9.55 -7.87 18.97
CA GLU A 301 -9.72 -6.95 20.08
C GLU A 301 -8.33 -6.61 20.62
N TRP A 302 -7.74 -5.55 20.11
CA TRP A 302 -6.55 -5.01 20.72
C TRP A 302 -7.00 -3.97 21.74
N ASP A 303 -6.77 -4.24 23.02
CA ASP A 303 -7.19 -3.39 24.16
C ASP A 303 -6.55 -2.01 24.18
N THR A 304 -6.09 -1.53 23.04
CA THR A 304 -5.27 -0.35 22.96
C THR A 304 -5.64 0.50 21.76
N HIS A 305 -5.61 1.79 21.99
CA HIS A 305 -5.82 2.79 20.95
C HIS A 305 -4.81 2.61 19.78
N ARG A 306 -5.26 2.84 18.52
CA ARG A 306 -4.45 2.76 17.28
C ARG A 306 -3.07 3.39 17.41
N PHE A 307 -2.94 4.46 18.20
CA PHE A 307 -1.69 5.18 18.41
C PHE A 307 -0.61 4.39 19.15
N LEU A 308 -0.92 3.20 19.68
CA LEU A 308 0.05 2.40 20.41
C LEU A 308 0.79 1.39 19.54
N VAL A 309 0.34 1.11 18.33
CA VAL A 309 1.06 0.20 17.40
C VAL A 309 2.38 0.84 16.96
N GLY A 310 2.33 2.08 16.48
CA GLY A 310 3.53 2.83 16.06
C GLY A 310 4.62 2.85 17.14
N PRO A 311 4.35 3.40 18.34
CA PRO A 311 5.32 3.41 19.43
C PRO A 311 5.84 2.04 19.84
N ARG A 312 5.02 0.97 19.74
CA ARG A 312 5.51 -0.40 20.00
C ARG A 312 6.51 -0.87 18.95
N VAL A 313 6.23 -0.63 17.67
CA VAL A 313 7.15 -0.95 16.58
C VAL A 313 8.45 -0.17 16.74
N GLU A 314 8.39 1.12 17.01
CA GLU A 314 9.54 1.98 17.27
C GLU A 314 10.35 1.46 18.47
N LYS A 315 9.70 1.08 19.56
CA LYS A 315 10.36 0.49 20.73
C LYS A 315 11.06 -0.82 20.39
N ILE A 316 10.45 -1.70 19.59
CA ILE A 316 11.07 -2.96 19.16
C ILE A 316 12.33 -2.68 18.33
N LEU A 317 12.24 -1.77 17.35
CA LEU A 317 13.39 -1.39 16.53
C LEU A 317 14.51 -0.77 17.37
N ALA A 318 14.16 0.11 18.33
CA ALA A 318 15.13 0.72 19.25
C ALA A 318 15.84 -0.33 20.14
N ILE A 319 15.10 -1.29 20.72
CA ILE A 319 15.67 -2.39 21.52
C ILE A 319 16.63 -3.24 20.67
N ARG A 320 16.31 -3.44 19.39
CA ARG A 320 17.17 -4.19 18.45
C ARG A 320 18.36 -3.38 17.93
N GLY A 321 18.39 -2.07 18.14
CA GLY A 321 19.37 -1.17 17.52
C GLY A 321 19.25 -1.11 16.00
N THR A 322 18.02 -1.30 15.47
CA THR A 322 17.73 -1.38 14.03
C THR A 322 16.74 -0.31 13.59
N ARG A 323 16.62 -0.15 12.28
CA ARG A 323 15.68 0.77 11.64
C ARG A 323 15.19 0.20 10.30
N GLN A 324 14.32 0.89 9.62
CA GLN A 324 13.96 0.59 8.24
C GLN A 324 15.21 0.39 7.38
N GLY A 325 15.27 -0.70 6.66
CA GLY A 325 16.36 -1.04 5.77
C GLY A 325 17.55 -1.75 6.41
N SER A 326 17.58 -1.94 7.74
CA SER A 326 18.73 -2.57 8.42
C SER A 326 19.03 -4.00 7.93
N LYS A 327 18.03 -4.70 7.41
CA LYS A 327 18.14 -6.05 6.85
C LYS A 327 17.76 -6.10 5.36
N TYR A 328 17.60 -4.94 4.73
CA TYR A 328 17.32 -4.89 3.30
C TYR A 328 18.56 -5.31 2.52
N LYS A 329 18.49 -6.51 1.94
CA LYS A 329 19.55 -7.10 1.16
C LYS A 329 18.95 -7.86 -0.01
N LEU A 330 19.47 -7.58 -1.19
CA LEU A 330 19.13 -8.28 -2.43
C LEU A 330 20.38 -9.01 -2.94
N GLY A 331 20.23 -10.34 -3.09
CA GLY A 331 21.33 -11.19 -3.51
C GLY A 331 22.37 -11.43 -2.42
N LEU A 332 23.37 -12.22 -2.78
CA LEU A 332 24.53 -12.53 -1.94
C LEU A 332 25.66 -11.52 -2.19
N SER A 333 26.40 -11.16 -1.16
CA SER A 333 27.62 -10.38 -1.31
C SER A 333 28.75 -11.24 -1.94
N ALA A 334 29.76 -10.61 -2.52
CA ALA A 334 30.90 -11.33 -3.10
C ALA A 334 31.55 -12.29 -2.09
N SER A 335 31.68 -11.88 -0.82
CA SER A 335 32.20 -12.72 0.25
C SER A 335 31.32 -13.94 0.60
N GLU A 336 30.01 -13.85 0.37
CA GLU A 336 29.08 -14.97 0.58
C GLU A 336 29.04 -15.91 -0.63
N LEU A 337 29.39 -15.44 -1.82
CA LEU A 337 29.52 -16.25 -3.02
C LEU A 337 30.86 -17.00 -3.11
N GLU A 338 31.92 -16.46 -2.51
CA GLU A 338 33.26 -17.04 -2.54
C GLU A 338 33.33 -18.53 -2.14
N PRO A 339 32.65 -18.99 -1.05
CA PRO A 339 32.63 -20.41 -0.68
C PRO A 339 31.95 -21.30 -1.71
N LEU A 340 31.02 -20.78 -2.50
CA LEU A 340 30.30 -21.54 -3.54
C LEU A 340 31.13 -21.72 -4.82
N CYS A 341 32.13 -20.86 -5.02
CA CYS A 341 33.01 -20.86 -6.18
C CYS A 341 34.31 -21.65 -5.97
N GLN A 342 34.59 -22.13 -4.74
CA GLN A 342 35.76 -22.99 -4.52
C GLN A 342 35.54 -24.38 -5.09
N PRO A 343 36.41 -24.86 -5.99
CA PRO A 343 36.33 -26.24 -6.44
C PRO A 343 36.53 -27.17 -5.23
N ASP A 344 35.63 -28.13 -5.08
CA ASP A 344 35.64 -29.13 -4.00
C ASP A 344 36.99 -29.87 -3.96
N LYS A 345 37.90 -29.39 -3.12
CA LYS A 345 39.23 -29.97 -2.92
C LYS A 345 39.14 -31.25 -2.08
N GLY A 346 38.25 -32.19 -2.42
CA GLY A 346 38.23 -33.38 -1.58
C GLY A 346 37.24 -34.50 -1.87
N LYS A 347 36.50 -34.50 -2.92
CA LYS A 347 35.66 -35.66 -3.24
C LYS A 347 36.24 -36.50 -4.37
N LYS A 348 36.56 -37.77 -4.03
CA LYS A 348 36.93 -38.81 -4.96
C LYS A 348 36.03 -38.82 -6.19
N LYS A 349 36.63 -38.96 -7.40
CA LYS A 349 35.94 -39.08 -8.68
C LYS A 349 34.70 -39.97 -8.55
N VAL A 350 33.54 -39.40 -8.52
CA VAL A 350 32.31 -40.10 -8.83
C VAL A 350 32.38 -40.45 -10.31
N LYS A 351 32.36 -41.75 -10.65
CA LYS A 351 32.32 -42.22 -12.04
C LYS A 351 31.16 -41.48 -12.74
N LYS A 352 31.48 -40.75 -13.81
CA LYS A 352 30.47 -40.20 -14.72
C LYS A 352 29.61 -41.38 -15.21
N LYS A 353 28.37 -41.45 -14.76
CA LYS A 353 27.35 -42.24 -15.46
C LYS A 353 27.12 -41.58 -16.82
N SER A 354 27.07 -42.42 -17.86
CA SER A 354 26.83 -41.92 -19.21
C SER A 354 25.43 -41.29 -19.30
N LEU A 355 25.27 -40.29 -20.17
CA LEU A 355 23.98 -39.67 -20.45
C LEU A 355 22.88 -40.70 -20.75
N GLN A 356 23.22 -41.84 -21.37
CA GLN A 356 22.27 -42.89 -21.65
C GLN A 356 21.66 -43.55 -20.40
N GLU A 357 22.40 -43.68 -19.29
CA GLU A 357 21.84 -44.22 -18.02
C GLU A 357 20.93 -43.24 -17.26
N MET A 358 20.87 -41.98 -17.69
CA MET A 358 19.98 -40.95 -17.09
C MET A 358 18.66 -40.83 -17.88
N GLU A 359 18.65 -41.13 -19.17
CA GLU A 359 17.44 -41.03 -20.01
C GLU A 359 16.44 -42.17 -19.75
N GLU A 360 16.88 -43.34 -19.29
CA GLU A 360 15.97 -44.47 -18.98
C GLU A 360 15.11 -44.30 -17.72
N LYS A 361 15.33 -43.24 -16.92
CA LYS A 361 14.53 -42.95 -15.69
C LYS A 361 13.44 -41.93 -15.84
N PHE A 362 13.22 -41.36 -17.01
CA PHE A 362 12.20 -40.32 -17.28
C PHE A 362 11.27 -40.69 -18.44
N VAL A 363 10.91 -41.98 -18.57
CA VAL A 363 9.76 -42.38 -19.39
C VAL A 363 8.67 -42.87 -18.46
N ILE A 364 7.77 -41.95 -18.09
CA ILE A 364 6.34 -42.21 -17.83
C ILE A 364 5.58 -41.04 -18.42
#